data_fae8f89cbc0641e32272d27a2ed00d06
#
_entry.id   fae8f89cbc0641e32272d27a2ed00d06
#
_cell.length_a   1.000
_cell.length_b   1.000
_cell.length_c   1.000
_cell.angle_alpha   90.00
_cell.angle_beta   90.00
_cell.angle_gamma   90.00
#
_symmetry.space_group_name_H-M   'P 1'
#
loop_
_entity.id
_entity.type
_entity.pdbx_description
1 polymer ?
#
loop_
_entity_poly.entity_id
_entity_poly.type
_entity_poly.pdbx_seq_one_letter_code
_entity_poly.pdbx_strand_id
1 'polypeptide(L)'
;MGLQSTPIAVDGIIYYIASFNVVFAIDGYSGEQLWKYSHEFTELKKRKAQGGMDENSLLFAPYSRGLAVGDKNVFFGTIDGQAVALDRKTGEIVWNTKVLDSDSCNCLFNSPPVIAGDVIVYGPAGGELFAKGGIYGISAETGELLWEFDTLRDHPDSWLAEHRDTGGGFPWMPGTFDPELNLIYYPIGNPAPDWDDGDDRPGDNLYTSSIVALDPQNGELKWFHQQVPHDVWDLDASGEFLLVERDGKNLMSNLNKNGYVYVYDRDKGELNNIWKLSQTANWGKVNLKTGEITDRYFGVPGEERTICPWIGGVRGWGVGSYNPKTKLWYTMAQDYCNIIEVVEGVERIKGNLGWNAMVTAVVHEDNPLPRLVAVDPVNGQVAWQKEFDAPHFGAVLTTAGDLLFYGTSFGSVHALDVNNGDTLWSF
;
A
#
# COMPACT_ATOMS: atom_id res chain seq x y z
N MET A 1 -11.23 -0.25 14.56
CA MET A 1 -10.46 0.45 13.53
C MET A 1 -11.34 1.52 12.88
N GLY A 2 -10.76 2.71 12.61
CA GLY A 2 -11.50 3.81 11.99
C GLY A 2 -11.70 3.61 10.48
N LEU A 3 -12.35 4.59 9.85
CA LEU A 3 -12.51 4.67 8.41
C LEU A 3 -11.12 4.90 7.76
N GLN A 4 -10.73 4.07 6.77
CA GLN A 4 -9.45 4.18 6.06
C GLN A 4 -9.61 4.68 4.61
N SER A 5 -10.85 4.81 4.14
CA SER A 5 -11.16 5.20 2.78
C SER A 5 -10.79 6.67 2.51
N THR A 6 -10.14 6.90 1.38
CA THR A 6 -9.92 8.24 0.84
C THR A 6 -11.12 8.63 -0.04
N PRO A 7 -11.87 9.69 0.32
CA PRO A 7 -12.95 10.21 -0.52
C PRO A 7 -12.40 10.79 -1.84
N ILE A 8 -13.13 10.59 -2.94
CA ILE A 8 -12.80 11.16 -4.24
C ILE A 8 -13.92 12.11 -4.67
N ALA A 9 -13.57 13.34 -5.03
CA ALA A 9 -14.51 14.33 -5.54
C ALA A 9 -14.38 14.48 -7.05
N VAL A 10 -15.47 14.24 -7.79
CA VAL A 10 -15.54 14.38 -9.25
C VAL A 10 -16.87 15.05 -9.61
N ASP A 11 -16.82 16.12 -10.40
CA ASP A 11 -18.01 16.87 -10.88
C ASP A 11 -18.94 17.31 -9.76
N GLY A 12 -18.38 17.71 -8.61
CA GLY A 12 -19.15 18.19 -7.46
C GLY A 12 -19.76 17.07 -6.60
N ILE A 13 -19.53 15.79 -6.93
CA ILE A 13 -20.00 14.63 -6.16
C ILE A 13 -18.82 14.00 -5.43
N ILE A 14 -19.00 13.67 -4.15
CA ILE A 14 -18.02 12.97 -3.31
C ILE A 14 -18.42 11.50 -3.27
N TYR A 15 -17.48 10.63 -3.67
CA TYR A 15 -17.61 9.18 -3.61
C TYR A 15 -16.67 8.64 -2.52
N TYR A 16 -17.18 7.74 -1.67
CA TYR A 16 -16.34 7.01 -0.73
C TYR A 16 -16.92 5.63 -0.42
N ILE A 17 -16.06 4.75 0.06
CA ILE A 17 -16.43 3.41 0.49
C ILE A 17 -16.20 3.27 1.99
N ALA A 18 -17.22 2.86 2.70
CA ALA A 18 -17.15 2.57 4.13
C ALA A 18 -16.87 1.09 4.39
N SER A 19 -16.73 0.73 5.66
CA SER A 19 -16.63 -0.66 6.09
C SER A 19 -17.78 -1.50 5.54
N PHE A 20 -17.54 -2.80 5.35
CA PHE A 20 -18.49 -3.75 4.76
C PHE A 20 -18.84 -3.44 3.29
N ASN A 21 -17.95 -2.81 2.56
CA ASN A 21 -18.13 -2.43 1.16
C ASN A 21 -19.44 -1.67 0.91
N VAL A 22 -19.76 -0.72 1.78
CA VAL A 22 -20.87 0.21 1.59
C VAL A 22 -20.34 1.44 0.85
N VAL A 23 -20.85 1.71 -0.35
CA VAL A 23 -20.43 2.84 -1.20
C VAL A 23 -21.46 3.95 -1.16
N PHE A 24 -21.00 5.19 -1.09
CA PHE A 24 -21.84 6.38 -1.06
C PHE A 24 -21.43 7.36 -2.17
N ALA A 25 -22.45 8.03 -2.72
CA ALA A 25 -22.28 9.26 -3.48
C ALA A 25 -23.03 10.38 -2.77
N ILE A 26 -22.34 11.49 -2.53
CA ILE A 26 -22.85 12.64 -1.77
C ILE A 26 -22.64 13.88 -2.64
N ASP A 27 -23.66 14.74 -2.71
CA ASP A 27 -23.52 16.07 -3.27
C ASP A 27 -22.52 16.87 -2.44
N GLY A 28 -21.41 17.27 -3.04
CA GLY A 28 -20.31 17.94 -2.33
C GLY A 28 -20.63 19.34 -1.84
N TYR A 29 -21.70 19.95 -2.32
CA TYR A 29 -22.13 21.29 -1.92
C TYR A 29 -23.16 21.24 -0.79
N SER A 30 -24.21 20.43 -0.93
CA SER A 30 -25.30 20.33 0.05
C SER A 30 -25.04 19.30 1.14
N GLY A 31 -24.17 18.30 0.90
CA GLY A 31 -23.99 17.14 1.76
C GLY A 31 -25.10 16.11 1.65
N GLU A 32 -26.04 16.25 0.68
CA GLU A 32 -27.15 15.31 0.49
C GLU A 32 -26.64 14.00 -0.11
N GLN A 33 -27.10 12.87 0.43
CA GLN A 33 -26.82 11.54 -0.14
C GLN A 33 -27.61 11.35 -1.43
N LEU A 34 -26.88 11.22 -2.56
CA LEU A 34 -27.48 10.97 -3.87
C LEU A 34 -27.90 9.51 -4.03
N TRP A 35 -26.98 8.60 -3.68
CA TRP A 35 -27.25 7.16 -3.66
C TRP A 35 -26.33 6.44 -2.67
N LYS A 36 -26.71 5.21 -2.34
CA LYS A 36 -25.99 4.28 -1.49
C LYS A 36 -26.08 2.89 -2.06
N TYR A 37 -24.94 2.22 -2.15
CA TYR A 37 -24.85 0.79 -2.44
C TYR A 37 -24.37 0.03 -1.19
N SER A 38 -24.93 -1.14 -0.93
CA SER A 38 -24.47 -2.05 0.13
C SER A 38 -24.23 -3.42 -0.47
N HIS A 39 -22.98 -3.90 -0.35
CA HIS A 39 -22.61 -5.22 -0.88
C HIS A 39 -23.27 -6.35 -0.07
N GLU A 40 -23.79 -7.34 -0.77
CA GLU A 40 -24.37 -8.54 -0.16
C GLU A 40 -23.32 -9.65 -0.07
N PHE A 41 -22.95 -10.01 1.15
CA PHE A 41 -22.00 -11.08 1.41
C PHE A 41 -22.66 -12.43 1.55
N THR A 42 -21.88 -13.51 1.27
CA THR A 42 -22.26 -14.86 1.67
C THR A 42 -22.40 -14.97 3.20
N GLU A 43 -23.16 -15.95 3.68
CA GLU A 43 -23.37 -16.12 5.14
C GLU A 43 -22.08 -16.41 5.90
N LEU A 44 -21.09 -17.07 5.25
CA LEU A 44 -19.77 -17.29 5.83
C LEU A 44 -19.03 -15.97 6.05
N LYS A 45 -19.01 -15.11 5.03
CA LYS A 45 -18.37 -13.79 5.13
C LYS A 45 -19.11 -12.85 6.06
N LYS A 46 -20.44 -12.90 6.13
CA LYS A 46 -21.21 -12.13 7.12
C LYS A 46 -20.78 -12.48 8.54
N ARG A 47 -20.62 -13.77 8.85
CA ARG A 47 -20.14 -14.21 10.18
C ARG A 47 -18.72 -13.75 10.47
N LYS A 48 -17.78 -13.88 9.51
CA LYS A 48 -16.40 -13.39 9.66
C LYS A 48 -16.35 -11.88 9.85
N ALA A 49 -17.13 -11.13 9.06
CA ALA A 49 -17.18 -9.68 9.13
C ALA A 49 -17.84 -9.14 10.42
N GLN A 50 -18.72 -9.91 11.06
CA GLN A 50 -19.39 -9.55 12.31
C GLN A 50 -18.60 -9.92 13.58
N GLY A 51 -17.31 -10.32 13.43
CA GLY A 51 -16.48 -10.71 14.56
C GLY A 51 -16.81 -12.09 15.11
N GLY A 52 -17.40 -12.95 14.29
CA GLY A 52 -17.42 -14.39 14.57
C GLY A 52 -15.99 -14.86 14.69
N MET A 53 -15.58 -15.25 15.89
CA MET A 53 -14.22 -15.51 16.34
C MET A 53 -13.56 -16.66 15.58
N ASP A 54 -13.11 -16.38 14.40
CA ASP A 54 -11.99 -17.03 13.77
C ASP A 54 -10.75 -16.15 14.08
N GLU A 55 -9.73 -16.69 14.68
CA GLU A 55 -8.50 -15.99 15.09
C GLU A 55 -7.89 -15.19 13.91
N ASN A 56 -8.13 -15.64 12.69
CA ASN A 56 -7.66 -15.05 11.45
C ASN A 56 -8.51 -13.87 10.93
N SER A 57 -9.71 -13.66 11.46
CA SER A 57 -10.61 -12.58 11.00
C SER A 57 -10.34 -11.22 11.64
N LEU A 58 -9.50 -11.14 12.66
CA LEU A 58 -9.19 -9.90 13.38
C LEU A 58 -8.21 -8.98 12.64
N LEU A 59 -7.31 -9.52 11.80
CA LEU A 59 -6.32 -8.73 11.06
C LEU A 59 -6.94 -7.99 9.89
N PHE A 60 -7.92 -8.58 9.24
CA PHE A 60 -8.62 -7.99 8.09
C PHE A 60 -10.03 -7.58 8.49
N ALA A 61 -10.12 -6.56 9.33
CA ALA A 61 -11.37 -5.87 9.59
C ALA A 61 -12.03 -5.44 8.26
N PRO A 62 -13.37 -5.32 8.21
CA PRO A 62 -14.12 -5.06 6.98
C PRO A 62 -13.95 -3.63 6.46
N TYR A 63 -12.72 -3.13 6.43
CA TYR A 63 -12.39 -1.81 5.93
C TYR A 63 -11.95 -1.86 4.47
N SER A 64 -12.16 -0.75 3.77
CA SER A 64 -11.59 -0.49 2.45
C SER A 64 -10.82 0.84 2.48
N ARG A 65 -9.73 0.92 1.72
CA ARG A 65 -8.91 2.14 1.60
C ARG A 65 -9.38 3.07 0.51
N GLY A 66 -10.32 2.64 -0.33
CA GLY A 66 -10.88 3.52 -1.36
C GLY A 66 -11.51 2.78 -2.52
N LEU A 67 -11.88 3.58 -3.50
CA LEU A 67 -12.49 3.19 -4.77
C LEU A 67 -11.87 4.02 -5.90
N ALA A 68 -12.17 3.68 -7.14
CA ALA A 68 -11.79 4.48 -8.30
C ALA A 68 -13.04 5.00 -9.01
N VAL A 69 -12.99 6.24 -9.51
CA VAL A 69 -14.10 6.90 -10.20
C VAL A 69 -13.71 7.17 -11.64
N GLY A 70 -14.36 6.49 -12.56
CA GLY A 70 -14.25 6.72 -14.00
C GLY A 70 -15.36 7.63 -14.52
N ASP A 71 -15.40 7.83 -15.84
CA ASP A 71 -16.38 8.69 -16.48
C ASP A 71 -17.82 8.21 -16.27
N LYS A 72 -18.05 6.90 -16.34
CA LYS A 72 -19.37 6.27 -16.25
C LYS A 72 -19.58 5.48 -14.96
N ASN A 73 -18.54 4.88 -14.44
CA ASN A 73 -18.62 3.87 -13.39
C ASN A 73 -17.73 4.21 -12.20
N VAL A 74 -18.13 3.70 -11.03
CA VAL A 74 -17.32 3.62 -9.82
C VAL A 74 -16.86 2.17 -9.65
N PHE A 75 -15.56 1.97 -9.43
CA PHE A 75 -14.94 0.65 -9.32
C PHE A 75 -14.38 0.44 -7.92
N PHE A 76 -14.57 -0.74 -7.36
CA PHE A 76 -13.98 -1.14 -6.08
C PHE A 76 -13.85 -2.66 -5.98
N GLY A 77 -13.02 -3.10 -5.04
CA GLY A 77 -12.91 -4.50 -4.68
C GLY A 77 -13.61 -4.79 -3.35
N THR A 78 -14.01 -6.03 -3.14
CA THR A 78 -14.76 -6.46 -1.96
C THR A 78 -13.95 -7.39 -1.05
N ILE A 79 -14.35 -7.47 0.21
CA ILE A 79 -13.70 -8.36 1.19
C ILE A 79 -13.96 -9.84 0.93
N ASP A 80 -14.89 -10.20 0.07
CA ASP A 80 -15.15 -11.55 -0.40
C ASP A 80 -14.57 -11.83 -1.79
N GLY A 81 -13.66 -10.96 -2.27
CA GLY A 81 -12.83 -11.20 -3.44
C GLY A 81 -13.52 -10.96 -4.79
N GLN A 82 -14.49 -10.04 -4.83
CA GLN A 82 -15.13 -9.63 -6.06
C GLN A 82 -14.61 -8.26 -6.52
N ALA A 83 -14.51 -8.06 -7.83
CA ALA A 83 -14.37 -6.77 -8.48
C ALA A 83 -15.76 -6.29 -8.89
N VAL A 84 -16.10 -5.05 -8.60
CA VAL A 84 -17.45 -4.49 -8.79
C VAL A 84 -17.36 -3.15 -9.53
N ALA A 85 -18.27 -2.94 -10.50
CA ALA A 85 -18.55 -1.65 -11.09
C ALA A 85 -20.01 -1.25 -10.82
N LEU A 86 -20.19 -0.02 -10.35
CA LEU A 86 -21.49 0.62 -10.21
C LEU A 86 -21.62 1.76 -11.23
N ASP A 87 -22.81 1.95 -11.78
CA ASP A 87 -23.14 3.17 -12.51
C ASP A 87 -22.93 4.38 -11.62
N ARG A 88 -22.13 5.34 -12.08
CA ARG A 88 -21.71 6.50 -11.29
C ARG A 88 -22.88 7.40 -10.87
N LYS A 89 -23.97 7.43 -11.64
CA LYS A 89 -25.13 8.30 -11.41
C LYS A 89 -26.18 7.66 -10.51
N THR A 90 -26.37 6.35 -10.65
CA THR A 90 -27.47 5.65 -9.97
C THR A 90 -27.03 4.75 -8.81
N GLY A 91 -25.76 4.32 -8.80
CA GLY A 91 -25.25 3.34 -7.85
C GLY A 91 -25.71 1.90 -8.14
N GLU A 92 -26.33 1.65 -9.29
CA GLU A 92 -26.73 0.30 -9.71
C GLU A 92 -25.52 -0.50 -10.19
N ILE A 93 -25.56 -1.82 -9.98
CA ILE A 93 -24.50 -2.72 -10.44
C ILE A 93 -24.48 -2.77 -11.96
N VAL A 94 -23.33 -2.44 -12.55
CA VAL A 94 -23.04 -2.63 -13.99
C VAL A 94 -22.52 -4.03 -14.24
N TRP A 95 -21.53 -4.44 -13.43
CA TRP A 95 -21.00 -5.80 -13.41
C TRP A 95 -20.38 -6.12 -12.05
N ASN A 96 -20.25 -7.41 -11.79
CA ASN A 96 -19.70 -7.97 -10.57
C ASN A 96 -19.02 -9.31 -10.90
N THR A 97 -17.70 -9.39 -10.68
CA THR A 97 -16.88 -10.53 -11.07
C THR A 97 -16.15 -11.12 -9.88
N LYS A 98 -16.32 -12.42 -9.63
CA LYS A 98 -15.54 -13.17 -8.64
C LYS A 98 -14.11 -13.34 -9.18
N VAL A 99 -13.12 -12.81 -8.47
CA VAL A 99 -11.70 -12.86 -8.84
C VAL A 99 -10.90 -13.76 -7.90
N LEU A 100 -11.08 -13.59 -6.59
CA LEU A 100 -10.34 -14.33 -5.58
C LEU A 100 -11.18 -15.47 -4.98
N ASP A 101 -10.54 -16.61 -4.74
CA ASP A 101 -11.09 -17.66 -3.88
C ASP A 101 -10.85 -17.31 -2.40
N SER A 102 -11.49 -16.23 -1.97
CA SER A 102 -11.29 -15.65 -0.64
C SER A 102 -11.81 -16.54 0.51
N ASP A 103 -12.56 -17.57 0.23
CA ASP A 103 -12.98 -18.55 1.25
C ASP A 103 -11.86 -19.51 1.59
N SER A 104 -10.97 -19.80 0.64
CA SER A 104 -9.79 -20.66 0.80
C SER A 104 -8.59 -19.87 1.35
N CYS A 105 -8.30 -18.68 0.81
CA CYS A 105 -7.10 -17.91 1.16
C CYS A 105 -7.32 -16.89 2.28
N ASN A 106 -8.54 -16.61 2.69
CA ASN A 106 -8.93 -15.45 3.50
C ASN A 106 -8.46 -14.07 2.93
N CYS A 107 -7.85 -14.07 1.73
CA CYS A 107 -7.44 -12.87 1.02
C CYS A 107 -8.65 -12.05 0.53
N LEU A 108 -8.43 -10.76 0.32
CA LEU A 108 -9.51 -9.82 0.04
C LEU A 108 -9.02 -8.62 -0.78
N PHE A 109 -9.96 -7.86 -1.35
CA PHE A 109 -9.67 -6.55 -1.90
C PHE A 109 -10.02 -5.47 -0.88
N ASN A 110 -9.02 -4.75 -0.39
CA ASN A 110 -9.21 -3.59 0.50
C ASN A 110 -8.53 -2.31 -0.01
N SER A 111 -7.84 -2.39 -1.14
CA SER A 111 -7.18 -1.28 -1.80
C SER A 111 -8.03 -0.72 -2.94
N PRO A 112 -7.98 0.58 -3.24
CA PRO A 112 -8.62 1.10 -4.44
C PRO A 112 -7.99 0.49 -5.69
N PRO A 113 -8.79 0.09 -6.70
CA PRO A 113 -8.26 -0.31 -7.99
C PRO A 113 -7.73 0.90 -8.77
N VAL A 114 -6.95 0.63 -9.82
CA VAL A 114 -6.38 1.67 -10.70
C VAL A 114 -7.03 1.59 -12.07
N ILE A 115 -7.51 2.73 -12.58
CA ILE A 115 -8.04 2.85 -13.94
C ILE A 115 -6.86 3.09 -14.90
N ALA A 116 -6.63 2.16 -15.82
CA ALA A 116 -5.59 2.22 -16.84
C ALA A 116 -6.22 2.08 -18.23
N GLY A 117 -6.84 3.16 -18.73
CA GLY A 117 -7.63 3.16 -19.96
C GLY A 117 -8.87 2.27 -19.83
N ASP A 118 -8.98 1.25 -20.67
CA ASP A 118 -10.10 0.30 -20.67
C ASP A 118 -9.92 -0.88 -19.71
N VAL A 119 -8.85 -0.88 -18.92
CA VAL A 119 -8.54 -1.93 -17.93
C VAL A 119 -8.58 -1.35 -16.54
N ILE A 120 -9.23 -2.04 -15.63
CA ILE A 120 -9.20 -1.77 -14.19
C ILE A 120 -8.28 -2.79 -13.53
N VAL A 121 -7.26 -2.31 -12.83
CA VAL A 121 -6.23 -3.17 -12.23
C VAL A 121 -6.41 -3.24 -10.73
N TYR A 122 -6.46 -4.46 -10.20
CA TYR A 122 -6.71 -4.77 -8.79
C TYR A 122 -5.51 -5.47 -8.16
N GLY A 123 -5.18 -5.08 -6.93
CA GLY A 123 -4.25 -5.76 -6.05
C GLY A 123 -4.95 -6.21 -4.76
N PRO A 124 -4.90 -7.50 -4.39
CA PRO A 124 -5.46 -8.00 -3.14
C PRO A 124 -4.53 -7.80 -1.94
N ALA A 125 -5.05 -8.00 -0.74
CA ALA A 125 -4.34 -8.10 0.52
C ALA A 125 -4.50 -9.49 1.14
N GLY A 126 -3.53 -9.92 1.94
CA GLY A 126 -3.51 -11.23 2.59
C GLY A 126 -2.12 -11.86 2.67
N GLY A 127 -1.06 -11.04 2.63
CA GLY A 127 0.33 -11.51 2.70
C GLY A 127 0.59 -12.40 3.90
N GLU A 128 0.04 -12.02 5.04
CA GLU A 128 0.19 -12.70 6.33
C GLU A 128 -0.61 -14.02 6.44
N LEU A 129 -1.35 -14.40 5.41
CA LEU A 129 -2.31 -15.53 5.47
C LEU A 129 -1.84 -16.78 4.75
N PHE A 130 -0.55 -16.97 4.61
CA PHE A 130 0.00 -18.11 3.85
C PHE A 130 -0.77 -18.36 2.55
N ALA A 131 -0.88 -17.34 1.74
CA ALA A 131 -1.51 -17.39 0.44
C ALA A 131 -0.58 -16.76 -0.60
N LYS A 132 -0.91 -16.87 -1.87
CA LYS A 132 -0.15 -16.32 -2.97
C LYS A 132 -0.81 -15.05 -3.49
N GLY A 133 -0.04 -13.98 -3.64
CA GLY A 133 -0.49 -12.73 -4.24
C GLY A 133 -0.60 -12.78 -5.76
N GLY A 134 -1.31 -11.80 -6.31
CA GLY A 134 -1.45 -11.61 -7.76
C GLY A 134 -1.94 -10.19 -8.09
N ILE A 135 -1.75 -9.73 -9.32
CA ILE A 135 -2.30 -8.50 -9.86
C ILE A 135 -3.24 -8.87 -10.98
N TYR A 136 -4.43 -8.27 -11.01
CA TYR A 136 -5.52 -8.69 -11.90
C TYR A 136 -5.99 -7.52 -12.76
N GLY A 137 -5.97 -7.69 -14.09
CA GLY A 137 -6.53 -6.74 -15.04
C GLY A 137 -7.92 -7.18 -15.50
N ILE A 138 -8.89 -6.28 -15.37
CA ILE A 138 -10.31 -6.53 -15.63
C ILE A 138 -10.83 -5.51 -16.62
N SER A 139 -11.61 -5.93 -17.61
CA SER A 139 -12.27 -5.03 -18.56
C SER A 139 -13.18 -4.04 -17.83
N ALA A 140 -12.94 -2.75 -18.03
CA ALA A 140 -13.77 -1.69 -17.47
C ALA A 140 -15.23 -1.74 -17.94
N GLU A 141 -15.45 -2.23 -19.17
CA GLU A 141 -16.76 -2.29 -19.81
C GLU A 141 -17.54 -3.54 -19.38
N THR A 142 -16.90 -4.72 -19.41
CA THR A 142 -17.60 -6.00 -19.26
C THR A 142 -17.40 -6.69 -17.91
N GLY A 143 -16.36 -6.30 -17.16
CA GLY A 143 -15.96 -6.99 -15.93
C GLY A 143 -15.24 -8.33 -16.18
N GLU A 144 -14.88 -8.64 -17.43
CA GLU A 144 -14.12 -9.85 -17.77
C GLU A 144 -12.71 -9.77 -17.24
N LEU A 145 -12.22 -10.85 -16.60
CA LEU A 145 -10.82 -10.99 -16.22
C LEU A 145 -9.97 -11.18 -17.49
N LEU A 146 -9.15 -10.18 -17.80
CA LEU A 146 -8.32 -10.15 -18.99
C LEU A 146 -6.97 -10.86 -18.78
N TRP A 147 -6.37 -10.63 -17.61
CA TRP A 147 -5.06 -11.18 -17.27
C TRP A 147 -4.83 -11.23 -15.77
N GLU A 148 -3.92 -12.09 -15.37
CA GLU A 148 -3.36 -12.22 -14.02
C GLU A 148 -1.83 -12.19 -14.10
N PHE A 149 -1.19 -11.39 -13.25
CA PHE A 149 0.24 -11.42 -13.00
C PHE A 149 0.51 -12.14 -11.67
N ASP A 150 1.13 -13.31 -11.73
CA ASP A 150 1.56 -14.06 -10.55
C ASP A 150 2.77 -13.36 -9.91
N THR A 151 2.60 -12.85 -8.68
CA THR A 151 3.66 -12.15 -7.96
C THR A 151 4.76 -13.05 -7.41
N LEU A 152 4.56 -14.37 -7.43
CA LEU A 152 5.53 -15.38 -7.04
C LEU A 152 5.89 -16.30 -8.22
N ARG A 153 6.10 -15.71 -9.41
CA ARG A 153 6.40 -16.45 -10.66
C ARG A 153 7.58 -17.38 -10.48
N ASP A 154 7.66 -18.35 -11.40
CA ASP A 154 8.69 -19.37 -11.37
C ASP A 154 10.10 -18.78 -11.56
N HIS A 155 10.79 -18.65 -10.45
CA HIS A 155 12.21 -18.33 -10.36
C HIS A 155 12.87 -19.39 -9.50
N PRO A 156 13.38 -20.47 -10.10
CA PRO A 156 13.85 -21.65 -9.36
C PRO A 156 14.97 -21.34 -8.37
N ASP A 157 15.75 -20.28 -8.62
CA ASP A 157 16.80 -19.83 -7.71
C ASP A 157 16.30 -18.87 -6.62
N SER A 158 15.02 -18.49 -6.64
CA SER A 158 14.43 -17.50 -5.75
C SER A 158 13.42 -18.08 -4.75
N TRP A 159 12.85 -19.25 -5.04
CA TRP A 159 11.82 -19.90 -4.22
C TRP A 159 12.00 -21.42 -4.18
N LEU A 160 11.73 -22.00 -3.00
CA LEU A 160 11.39 -23.43 -2.94
C LEU A 160 9.99 -23.63 -3.54
N ALA A 161 9.87 -24.64 -4.43
CA ALA A 161 8.62 -24.87 -5.17
C ALA A 161 7.41 -25.12 -4.25
N GLU A 162 7.63 -25.81 -3.13
CA GLU A 162 6.60 -26.11 -2.13
C GLU A 162 6.09 -24.87 -1.35
N HIS A 163 6.86 -23.77 -1.30
CA HIS A 163 6.50 -22.57 -0.54
C HIS A 163 5.78 -21.53 -1.39
N ARG A 164 5.76 -21.66 -2.72
CA ARG A 164 5.19 -20.62 -3.62
C ARG A 164 3.71 -20.36 -3.39
N ASP A 165 2.90 -21.38 -3.18
CA ASP A 165 1.45 -21.21 -3.00
C ASP A 165 1.06 -20.59 -1.65
N THR A 166 2.02 -20.48 -0.74
CA THR A 166 1.87 -19.90 0.61
C THR A 166 2.85 -18.76 0.86
N GLY A 167 3.47 -18.24 -0.19
CA GLY A 167 4.64 -17.34 -0.09
C GLY A 167 4.38 -15.87 0.09
N GLY A 168 3.14 -15.39 0.19
CA GLY A 168 2.85 -13.96 0.38
C GLY A 168 2.87 -13.17 -0.92
N GLY A 169 3.56 -12.02 -0.95
CA GLY A 169 3.74 -11.19 -2.14
C GLY A 169 2.46 -10.47 -2.60
N PHE A 170 1.65 -10.00 -1.68
CA PHE A 170 0.39 -9.31 -1.99
C PHE A 170 0.60 -7.83 -2.31
N PRO A 171 0.07 -7.33 -3.43
CA PRO A 171 0.09 -5.91 -3.78
C PRO A 171 -1.05 -5.17 -3.06
N TRP A 172 -0.97 -5.08 -1.73
CA TRP A 172 -2.05 -4.58 -0.86
C TRP A 172 -2.21 -3.05 -0.84
N MET A 173 -1.29 -2.32 -1.48
CA MET A 173 -1.40 -0.90 -1.75
C MET A 173 -1.69 -0.66 -3.23
N PRO A 174 -2.35 0.46 -3.61
CA PRO A 174 -2.68 0.71 -5.00
C PRO A 174 -1.44 0.95 -5.85
N GLY A 175 -1.50 0.54 -7.10
CA GLY A 175 -0.55 0.93 -8.12
C GLY A 175 -0.75 2.37 -8.62
N THR A 176 0.04 2.76 -9.60
CA THR A 176 -0.07 4.05 -10.29
C THR A 176 0.03 3.83 -11.80
N PHE A 177 -0.93 4.35 -12.55
CA PHE A 177 -0.90 4.33 -14.00
C PHE A 177 -0.16 5.55 -14.56
N ASP A 178 0.77 5.30 -15.46
CA ASP A 178 1.49 6.30 -16.23
C ASP A 178 0.91 6.37 -17.67
N PRO A 179 0.10 7.38 -17.98
CA PRO A 179 -0.52 7.49 -19.30
C PRO A 179 0.47 7.88 -20.40
N GLU A 180 1.65 8.45 -20.07
CA GLU A 180 2.65 8.83 -21.06
C GLU A 180 3.40 7.61 -21.61
N LEU A 181 3.70 6.65 -20.72
CA LEU A 181 4.43 5.43 -21.06
C LEU A 181 3.50 4.24 -21.27
N ASN A 182 2.20 4.38 -20.96
CA ASN A 182 1.23 3.29 -20.91
C ASN A 182 1.74 2.12 -20.05
N LEU A 183 2.22 2.44 -18.86
CA LEU A 183 2.69 1.48 -17.87
C LEU A 183 1.89 1.60 -16.57
N ILE A 184 1.72 0.49 -15.89
CA ILE A 184 1.22 0.50 -14.52
C ILE A 184 2.30 -0.01 -13.57
N TYR A 185 2.59 0.77 -12.53
CA TYR A 185 3.53 0.40 -11.48
C TYR A 185 2.77 -0.14 -10.30
N TYR A 186 3.20 -1.29 -9.79
CA TYR A 186 2.60 -1.89 -8.61
C TYR A 186 3.65 -2.22 -7.54
N PRO A 187 3.38 -1.87 -6.26
CA PRO A 187 4.23 -2.30 -5.15
C PRO A 187 3.78 -3.68 -4.71
N ILE A 188 4.73 -4.57 -4.49
CA ILE A 188 4.47 -5.93 -4.00
C ILE A 188 4.93 -6.03 -2.55
N GLY A 189 4.09 -6.58 -1.70
CA GLY A 189 4.34 -6.76 -0.28
C GLY A 189 5.37 -7.84 0.05
N ASN A 190 5.56 -8.05 1.33
CA ASN A 190 6.51 -8.99 1.92
C ASN A 190 6.24 -10.45 1.52
N PRO A 191 7.24 -11.33 1.64
CA PRO A 191 7.03 -12.77 1.61
C PRO A 191 6.41 -13.26 2.93
N ALA A 192 5.77 -14.44 2.91
CA ALA A 192 5.28 -15.12 4.11
C ALA A 192 6.18 -16.32 4.50
N PRO A 193 6.44 -16.51 5.81
CA PRO A 193 5.98 -15.70 6.94
C PRO A 193 6.62 -14.30 6.96
N ASP A 194 5.96 -13.33 7.63
CA ASP A 194 6.41 -11.93 7.67
C ASP A 194 7.77 -11.77 8.36
N TRP A 195 7.95 -12.50 9.46
CA TRP A 195 9.19 -12.55 10.20
C TRP A 195 9.77 -13.97 10.16
N ASP A 196 11.07 -14.04 9.91
CA ASP A 196 11.75 -15.30 9.66
C ASP A 196 13.22 -15.24 10.12
N ASP A 197 13.80 -16.38 10.39
CA ASP A 197 15.24 -16.51 10.62
C ASP A 197 16.08 -16.54 9.34
N GLY A 198 15.41 -16.63 8.19
CA GLY A 198 16.01 -16.68 6.86
C GLY A 198 16.17 -18.09 6.29
N ASP A 199 15.94 -19.13 7.08
CA ASP A 199 16.17 -20.53 6.68
C ASP A 199 14.91 -21.17 6.05
N ASP A 200 13.71 -20.75 6.47
CA ASP A 200 12.44 -21.37 6.03
C ASP A 200 12.12 -21.14 4.54
N ARG A 201 12.56 -20.04 3.95
CA ARG A 201 12.32 -19.68 2.55
C ARG A 201 13.57 -19.13 1.86
N PRO A 202 14.60 -19.95 1.63
CA PRO A 202 15.84 -19.51 1.01
C PRO A 202 15.63 -18.86 -0.36
N GLY A 203 16.57 -18.02 -0.80
CA GLY A 203 16.53 -17.28 -2.05
C GLY A 203 15.98 -15.85 -1.87
N ASP A 204 15.96 -15.06 -2.93
CA ASP A 204 15.56 -13.66 -2.90
C ASP A 204 14.03 -13.44 -2.79
N ASN A 205 13.25 -14.51 -3.00
CA ASN A 205 11.78 -14.51 -2.93
C ASN A 205 11.12 -13.55 -3.92
N LEU A 206 11.55 -13.54 -5.19
CA LEU A 206 10.98 -12.69 -6.24
C LEU A 206 9.51 -13.07 -6.52
N TYR A 207 8.60 -12.07 -6.65
CA TYR A 207 8.80 -10.60 -6.68
C TYR A 207 8.34 -9.92 -5.38
N THR A 208 8.48 -10.56 -4.22
CA THR A 208 8.13 -9.91 -2.95
C THR A 208 9.02 -8.70 -2.70
N SER A 209 8.54 -7.75 -1.91
CA SER A 209 9.22 -6.49 -1.53
C SER A 209 9.84 -5.76 -2.73
N SER A 210 9.11 -5.77 -3.87
CA SER A 210 9.53 -5.28 -5.18
C SER A 210 8.55 -4.26 -5.74
N ILE A 211 9.03 -3.51 -6.73
CA ILE A 211 8.20 -2.75 -7.67
C ILE A 211 8.20 -3.51 -8.99
N VAL A 212 7.04 -3.65 -9.61
CA VAL A 212 6.87 -4.16 -10.96
C VAL A 212 6.23 -3.11 -11.85
N ALA A 213 6.69 -3.00 -13.10
CA ALA A 213 6.04 -2.22 -14.15
C ALA A 213 5.44 -3.18 -15.18
N LEU A 214 4.13 -3.10 -15.36
CA LEU A 214 3.38 -3.98 -16.25
C LEU A 214 2.75 -3.18 -17.39
N ASP A 215 2.58 -3.84 -18.52
CA ASP A 215 1.67 -3.39 -19.57
C ASP A 215 0.23 -3.58 -19.07
N PRO A 216 -0.57 -2.50 -18.95
CA PRO A 216 -1.92 -2.61 -18.40
C PRO A 216 -2.88 -3.42 -19.27
N GLN A 217 -2.59 -3.62 -20.56
CA GLN A 217 -3.48 -4.31 -21.49
C GLN A 217 -3.40 -5.84 -21.37
N ASN A 218 -2.24 -6.39 -20.97
CA ASN A 218 -1.99 -7.83 -20.98
C ASN A 218 -1.23 -8.37 -19.78
N GLY A 219 -0.85 -7.49 -18.82
CA GLY A 219 -0.10 -7.87 -17.62
C GLY A 219 1.36 -8.27 -17.89
N GLU A 220 1.91 -7.96 -19.08
CA GLU A 220 3.30 -8.28 -19.41
C GLU A 220 4.26 -7.47 -18.54
N LEU A 221 5.20 -8.15 -17.87
CA LEU A 221 6.25 -7.50 -17.10
C LEU A 221 7.25 -6.80 -18.02
N LYS A 222 7.39 -5.48 -17.86
CA LYS A 222 8.36 -4.67 -18.61
C LYS A 222 9.67 -4.54 -17.85
N TRP A 223 9.60 -4.26 -16.55
CA TRP A 223 10.76 -4.23 -15.66
C TRP A 223 10.32 -4.42 -14.20
N PHE A 224 11.26 -4.74 -13.35
CA PHE A 224 11.07 -4.80 -11.90
C PHE A 224 12.33 -4.34 -11.17
N HIS A 225 12.17 -3.96 -9.90
CA HIS A 225 13.26 -3.74 -8.97
C HIS A 225 12.88 -4.27 -7.59
N GLN A 226 13.67 -5.21 -7.06
CA GLN A 226 13.47 -5.71 -5.71
C GLN A 226 14.18 -4.81 -4.72
N GLN A 227 13.42 -4.11 -3.88
CA GLN A 227 13.94 -3.15 -2.90
C GLN A 227 14.51 -3.83 -1.67
N VAL A 228 13.97 -4.98 -1.29
CA VAL A 228 14.45 -5.80 -0.17
C VAL A 228 14.45 -7.28 -0.58
N PRO A 229 15.54 -7.79 -1.19
CA PRO A 229 15.69 -9.22 -1.46
C PRO A 229 15.65 -10.00 -0.15
N HIS A 230 14.99 -11.16 -0.13
CA HIS A 230 14.89 -12.02 1.05
C HIS A 230 14.47 -11.24 2.31
N ASP A 231 13.33 -10.58 2.25
CA ASP A 231 12.80 -9.76 3.33
C ASP A 231 12.33 -10.65 4.50
N VAL A 232 12.85 -10.42 5.69
CA VAL A 232 12.53 -11.16 6.93
C VAL A 232 11.99 -10.25 8.04
N TRP A 233 11.66 -8.99 7.70
CA TRP A 233 11.26 -7.98 8.67
C TRP A 233 9.97 -7.23 8.29
N ASP A 234 9.20 -7.71 7.32
CA ASP A 234 7.99 -7.05 6.82
C ASP A 234 8.28 -5.64 6.25
N LEU A 235 9.27 -5.55 5.38
CA LEU A 235 9.74 -4.31 4.75
C LEU A 235 9.16 -4.12 3.34
N ASP A 236 7.88 -4.27 3.20
CA ASP A 236 7.13 -4.13 1.94
C ASP A 236 7.58 -2.98 1.03
N ALA A 237 7.52 -3.20 -0.27
CA ALA A 237 7.32 -2.13 -1.21
C ALA A 237 5.84 -1.68 -1.13
N SER A 238 5.51 -0.63 -0.39
CA SER A 238 4.12 -0.31 -0.05
C SER A 238 3.72 1.16 -0.22
N GLY A 239 4.64 2.02 -0.65
CA GLY A 239 4.35 3.44 -0.84
C GLY A 239 3.72 3.74 -2.20
N GLU A 240 3.07 4.92 -2.31
CA GLU A 240 2.64 5.47 -3.60
C GLU A 240 3.81 5.76 -4.52
N PHE A 241 3.52 5.81 -5.82
CA PHE A 241 4.47 6.23 -6.84
C PHE A 241 4.22 7.68 -7.23
N LEU A 242 5.23 8.51 -7.03
CA LEU A 242 5.21 9.92 -7.44
C LEU A 242 5.85 10.04 -8.82
N LEU A 243 5.06 10.28 -9.85
CA LEU A 243 5.56 10.51 -11.21
C LEU A 243 6.04 11.96 -11.30
N VAL A 244 7.33 12.14 -11.53
CA VAL A 244 7.99 13.45 -11.49
C VAL A 244 8.81 13.66 -12.75
N GLU A 245 8.62 14.80 -13.41
CA GLU A 245 9.54 15.26 -14.44
C GLU A 245 10.60 16.19 -13.82
N ARG A 246 11.87 15.88 -14.00
CA ARG A 246 12.98 16.68 -13.48
C ARG A 246 14.15 16.67 -14.44
N ASP A 247 14.58 17.88 -14.86
CA ASP A 247 15.75 18.10 -15.72
C ASP A 247 15.70 17.27 -17.02
N GLY A 248 14.51 17.18 -17.61
CA GLY A 248 14.25 16.43 -18.85
C GLY A 248 14.25 14.90 -18.68
N LYS A 249 14.20 14.41 -17.44
CA LYS A 249 14.09 12.99 -17.10
C LYS A 249 12.70 12.69 -16.57
N ASN A 250 12.16 11.57 -17.00
CA ASN A 250 10.92 11.00 -16.49
C ASN A 250 11.27 10.11 -15.28
N LEU A 251 11.08 10.64 -14.07
CA LEU A 251 11.42 9.97 -12.83
C LEU A 251 10.17 9.50 -12.09
N MET A 252 10.38 8.51 -11.22
CA MET A 252 9.38 8.00 -10.31
C MET A 252 10.02 7.80 -8.94
N SER A 253 9.40 8.34 -7.89
CA SER A 253 9.84 8.14 -6.51
C SER A 253 8.85 7.24 -5.77
N ASN A 254 9.37 6.30 -4.98
CA ASN A 254 8.58 5.38 -4.16
C ASN A 254 9.21 5.23 -2.77
N LEU A 255 8.39 5.38 -1.72
CA LEU A 255 8.78 5.11 -0.35
C LEU A 255 8.55 3.63 -0.03
N ASN A 256 9.57 2.97 0.50
CA ASN A 256 9.47 1.61 1.04
C ASN A 256 9.30 1.65 2.58
N LYS A 257 8.65 0.65 3.17
CA LYS A 257 8.57 0.47 4.64
C LYS A 257 9.95 0.50 5.29
N ASN A 258 11.00 0.07 4.59
CA ASN A 258 12.39 0.05 5.07
C ASN A 258 12.98 1.44 5.42
N GLY A 259 12.22 2.51 5.15
CA GLY A 259 12.59 3.88 5.52
C GLY A 259 13.36 4.65 4.45
N TYR A 260 13.55 4.07 3.28
CA TYR A 260 14.22 4.71 2.14
C TYR A 260 13.24 5.04 1.03
N VAL A 261 13.52 6.13 0.31
CA VAL A 261 12.84 6.50 -0.93
C VAL A 261 13.77 6.16 -2.09
N TYR A 262 13.25 5.38 -3.01
CA TYR A 262 13.92 4.94 -4.22
C TYR A 262 13.42 5.78 -5.39
N VAL A 263 14.32 6.29 -6.21
CA VAL A 263 14.02 7.11 -7.38
C VAL A 263 14.50 6.39 -8.63
N TYR A 264 13.59 6.17 -9.56
CA TYR A 264 13.83 5.41 -10.79
C TYR A 264 13.64 6.25 -12.03
N ASP A 265 14.33 5.91 -13.10
CA ASP A 265 13.86 6.17 -14.47
C ASP A 265 12.60 5.32 -14.68
N ARG A 266 11.45 5.97 -14.92
CA ARG A 266 10.16 5.26 -14.94
C ARG A 266 9.91 4.41 -16.19
N ASP A 267 10.66 4.65 -17.27
CA ASP A 267 10.59 3.86 -18.50
C ASP A 267 11.36 2.52 -18.35
N LYS A 268 12.56 2.59 -17.74
CA LYS A 268 13.49 1.46 -17.70
C LYS A 268 13.61 0.79 -16.35
N GLY A 269 13.11 1.42 -15.29
CA GLY A 269 13.30 0.93 -13.93
C GLY A 269 14.73 1.10 -13.40
N GLU A 270 15.61 1.81 -14.12
CA GLU A 270 16.97 2.06 -13.67
C GLU A 270 16.98 2.96 -12.43
N LEU A 271 17.71 2.56 -11.40
CA LEU A 271 17.84 3.32 -10.18
C LEU A 271 18.61 4.63 -10.44
N ASN A 272 17.96 5.75 -10.17
CA ASN A 272 18.55 7.09 -10.34
C ASN A 272 19.13 7.65 -9.05
N ASN A 273 18.42 7.46 -7.91
CA ASN A 273 18.83 7.94 -6.60
C ASN A 273 18.16 7.13 -5.48
N ILE A 274 18.75 7.14 -4.31
CA ILE A 274 18.13 6.67 -3.06
C ILE A 274 18.41 7.70 -1.98
N TRP A 275 17.40 8.01 -1.17
CA TRP A 275 17.58 8.85 0.01
C TRP A 275 16.78 8.32 1.20
N LYS A 276 17.18 8.66 2.41
CA LYS A 276 16.62 8.12 3.65
C LYS A 276 15.60 9.10 4.26
N LEU A 277 14.36 8.69 4.42
CA LEU A 277 13.32 9.43 5.15
C LEU A 277 13.35 9.08 6.64
N SER A 278 13.54 7.81 6.99
CA SER A 278 13.69 7.35 8.38
C SER A 278 14.93 7.94 9.04
N GLN A 279 14.81 8.32 10.30
CA GLN A 279 15.93 8.73 11.14
C GLN A 279 16.59 7.53 11.87
N THR A 280 15.86 6.42 12.00
CA THR A 280 16.20 5.31 12.91
C THR A 280 16.46 3.96 12.22
N ALA A 281 16.22 3.82 10.91
CA ALA A 281 16.34 2.55 10.21
C ALA A 281 17.67 1.83 10.51
N ASN A 282 17.57 0.57 11.02
CA ASN A 282 18.71 -0.23 11.49
C ASN A 282 18.70 -1.69 10.99
N TRP A 283 17.70 -2.12 10.20
CA TRP A 283 17.55 -3.49 9.70
C TRP A 283 18.67 -3.96 8.77
N GLY A 284 19.43 -3.03 8.22
CA GLY A 284 20.56 -3.22 7.32
C GLY A 284 21.11 -1.87 6.86
N LYS A 285 22.14 -1.90 6.02
CA LYS A 285 22.72 -0.71 5.41
C LYS A 285 22.47 -0.72 3.91
N VAL A 286 21.80 0.33 3.39
CA VAL A 286 21.57 0.54 1.95
C VAL A 286 22.62 1.47 1.40
N ASN A 287 23.33 1.03 0.37
CA ASN A 287 24.22 1.91 -0.41
C ASN A 287 23.34 2.85 -1.25
N LEU A 288 23.37 4.15 -0.95
CA LEU A 288 22.50 5.15 -1.58
C LEU A 288 22.77 5.37 -3.08
N LYS A 289 23.87 4.80 -3.64
CA LYS A 289 24.18 4.90 -5.06
C LYS A 289 23.80 3.65 -5.85
N THR A 290 23.96 2.48 -5.24
CA THR A 290 23.78 1.19 -5.94
C THR A 290 22.53 0.44 -5.53
N GLY A 291 21.94 0.78 -4.36
CA GLY A 291 20.87 0.00 -3.76
C GLY A 291 21.33 -1.27 -3.06
N GLU A 292 22.61 -1.59 -3.11
CA GLU A 292 23.18 -2.78 -2.45
C GLU A 292 22.94 -2.73 -0.94
N ILE A 293 22.50 -3.85 -0.37
CA ILE A 293 22.19 -3.98 1.05
C ILE A 293 23.29 -4.82 1.71
N THR A 294 23.88 -4.27 2.75
CA THR A 294 24.89 -4.92 3.58
C THR A 294 24.52 -4.87 5.06
N ASP A 295 25.26 -5.58 5.90
CA ASP A 295 25.09 -5.60 7.36
C ASP A 295 23.64 -5.86 7.80
N ARG A 296 22.97 -6.79 7.10
CA ARG A 296 21.59 -7.19 7.41
C ARG A 296 21.55 -8.03 8.69
N TYR A 297 20.52 -7.79 9.47
CA TYR A 297 20.17 -8.67 10.58
C TYR A 297 19.14 -9.70 10.09
N PHE A 298 19.28 -10.93 10.60
CA PHE A 298 18.30 -12.01 10.49
C PHE A 298 17.80 -12.37 11.88
N GLY A 299 16.58 -12.89 11.95
CA GLY A 299 16.02 -13.35 13.20
C GLY A 299 16.82 -14.55 13.76
N VAL A 300 16.95 -14.60 15.05
CA VAL A 300 17.45 -15.78 15.77
C VAL A 300 16.34 -16.23 16.71
N PRO A 301 15.80 -17.45 16.56
CA PRO A 301 14.71 -17.91 17.39
C PRO A 301 15.03 -17.78 18.90
N GLY A 302 14.10 -17.18 19.65
CA GLY A 302 14.26 -16.93 21.08
C GLY A 302 15.14 -15.72 21.46
N GLU A 303 15.62 -14.95 20.48
CA GLU A 303 16.33 -13.69 20.74
C GLU A 303 15.47 -12.48 20.39
N GLU A 304 15.27 -11.58 21.35
CA GLU A 304 14.63 -10.28 21.09
C GLU A 304 15.56 -9.34 20.34
N ARG A 305 15.03 -8.65 19.30
CA ARG A 305 15.72 -7.58 18.60
C ARG A 305 14.82 -6.37 18.40
N THR A 306 15.42 -5.19 18.54
CA THR A 306 14.76 -3.94 18.15
C THR A 306 15.07 -3.63 16.69
N ILE A 307 14.05 -3.71 15.83
CA ILE A 307 14.13 -3.43 14.39
C ILE A 307 13.36 -2.15 14.08
N CYS A 308 13.98 -1.24 13.34
CA CYS A 308 13.41 0.02 12.87
C CYS A 308 13.56 0.12 11.35
N PRO A 309 12.57 0.63 10.63
CA PRO A 309 11.24 1.06 11.11
C PRO A 309 10.38 -0.11 11.59
N TRP A 310 9.27 0.21 12.28
CA TRP A 310 8.28 -0.76 12.73
C TRP A 310 7.45 -1.34 11.57
N ILE A 311 6.55 -2.30 11.86
CA ILE A 311 5.65 -2.97 10.91
C ILE A 311 4.87 -2.00 9.99
N GLY A 312 4.57 -0.79 10.45
CA GLY A 312 3.94 0.26 9.62
C GLY A 312 4.91 1.00 8.68
N GLY A 313 6.21 0.71 8.74
CA GLY A 313 7.23 1.52 8.07
C GLY A 313 7.33 2.93 8.65
N VAL A 314 8.04 3.82 7.98
CA VAL A 314 8.24 5.20 8.46
C VAL A 314 6.98 6.07 8.35
N ARG A 315 5.92 5.61 7.69
CA ARG A 315 4.70 6.39 7.47
C ARG A 315 3.40 5.65 7.83
N GLY A 316 3.35 4.36 7.69
CA GLY A 316 2.10 3.59 7.67
C GLY A 316 1.43 3.62 6.29
N TRP A 317 0.12 3.45 6.26
CA TRP A 317 -0.69 3.37 5.02
C TRP A 317 -1.27 4.70 4.54
N GLY A 318 -1.14 5.78 5.32
CA GLY A 318 -1.58 7.11 4.90
C GLY A 318 -0.74 7.62 3.73
N VAL A 319 -1.39 8.04 2.63
CA VAL A 319 -0.68 8.52 1.44
C VAL A 319 -0.21 9.96 1.61
N GLY A 320 0.92 10.30 0.97
CA GLY A 320 1.39 11.66 0.82
C GLY A 320 0.68 12.40 -0.32
N SER A 321 1.04 13.66 -0.52
CA SER A 321 0.52 14.47 -1.62
C SER A 321 1.64 15.23 -2.29
N TYR A 322 1.73 15.15 -3.61
CA TYR A 322 2.68 15.92 -4.41
C TYR A 322 2.03 17.19 -4.96
N ASN A 323 2.70 18.33 -4.81
CA ASN A 323 2.25 19.58 -5.39
C ASN A 323 3.17 19.96 -6.57
N PRO A 324 2.67 19.96 -7.80
CA PRO A 324 3.48 20.23 -8.99
C PRO A 324 3.98 21.68 -9.08
N LYS A 325 3.35 22.62 -8.36
CA LYS A 325 3.75 24.03 -8.33
C LYS A 325 4.99 24.24 -7.43
N THR A 326 4.98 23.66 -6.23
CA THR A 326 6.12 23.71 -5.32
C THR A 326 7.18 22.66 -5.65
N LYS A 327 6.82 21.62 -6.40
CA LYS A 327 7.62 20.41 -6.68
C LYS A 327 8.02 19.65 -5.43
N LEU A 328 7.24 19.78 -4.34
CA LEU A 328 7.45 19.12 -3.08
C LEU A 328 6.43 17.99 -2.87
N TRP A 329 6.88 16.96 -2.22
CA TRP A 329 6.07 15.91 -1.65
C TRP A 329 5.85 16.19 -0.16
N TYR A 330 4.61 16.13 0.27
CA TYR A 330 4.21 16.32 1.65
C TYR A 330 3.78 14.97 2.21
N THR A 331 4.43 14.53 3.28
CA THR A 331 4.17 13.22 3.86
C THR A 331 4.37 13.22 5.37
N MET A 332 3.64 12.35 6.07
CA MET A 332 3.92 12.06 7.48
C MET A 332 5.16 11.16 7.57
N ALA A 333 5.94 11.32 8.62
CA ALA A 333 7.06 10.45 8.96
C ALA A 333 7.05 10.16 10.46
N GLN A 334 7.20 8.88 10.81
CA GLN A 334 7.11 8.37 12.18
C GLN A 334 8.15 7.27 12.37
N ASP A 335 9.13 7.51 13.21
CA ASP A 335 10.27 6.62 13.38
C ASP A 335 10.07 5.69 14.60
N TYR A 336 8.99 4.87 14.57
CA TYR A 336 8.78 3.78 15.53
C TYR A 336 9.60 2.56 15.16
N CYS A 337 9.76 1.66 16.14
CA CYS A 337 10.45 0.39 16.00
C CYS A 337 9.56 -0.75 16.49
N ASN A 338 9.97 -1.98 16.24
CA ASN A 338 9.43 -3.16 16.89
C ASN A 338 10.50 -3.85 17.70
N ILE A 339 10.16 -4.35 18.89
CA ILE A 339 10.87 -5.47 19.52
C ILE A 339 10.27 -6.73 18.91
N ILE A 340 11.10 -7.55 18.30
CA ILE A 340 10.73 -8.77 17.60
C ILE A 340 11.49 -9.95 18.20
N GLU A 341 10.77 -11.01 18.56
CA GLU A 341 11.31 -12.31 18.93
C GLU A 341 10.76 -13.33 17.93
N VAL A 342 11.61 -13.82 17.04
CA VAL A 342 11.25 -14.87 16.07
C VAL A 342 11.04 -16.19 16.79
N VAL A 343 9.99 -16.93 16.43
CA VAL A 343 9.69 -18.26 16.96
C VAL A 343 9.93 -19.33 15.92
N GLU A 344 10.40 -20.51 16.33
CA GLU A 344 10.62 -21.63 15.42
C GLU A 344 9.32 -22.27 14.95
N GLY A 345 9.29 -22.66 13.68
CA GLY A 345 8.40 -23.71 13.16
C GLY A 345 6.93 -23.33 13.08
N VAL A 346 6.56 -22.37 12.24
CA VAL A 346 5.14 -22.13 11.91
C VAL A 346 4.69 -23.07 10.78
N GLU A 347 3.58 -23.77 11.03
CA GLU A 347 2.94 -24.60 10.03
C GLU A 347 2.30 -23.71 8.94
N ARG A 348 2.69 -23.91 7.68
CA ARG A 348 2.17 -23.18 6.51
C ARG A 348 0.80 -23.72 6.08
N ILE A 349 -0.25 -23.25 6.74
CA ILE A 349 -1.64 -23.57 6.40
C ILE A 349 -2.26 -22.40 5.63
N LYS A 350 -2.62 -22.62 4.38
CA LYS A 350 -3.26 -21.62 3.53
C LYS A 350 -4.48 -21.00 4.20
N GLY A 351 -4.52 -19.67 4.24
CA GLY A 351 -5.58 -18.89 4.88
C GLY A 351 -5.40 -18.68 6.38
N ASN A 352 -4.40 -19.30 7.00
CA ASN A 352 -4.06 -19.05 8.40
C ASN A 352 -3.01 -17.95 8.52
N LEU A 353 -2.98 -17.33 9.71
CA LEU A 353 -2.00 -16.30 10.02
C LEU A 353 -0.59 -16.89 10.11
N GLY A 354 0.32 -16.32 9.34
CA GLY A 354 1.73 -16.70 9.23
C GLY A 354 2.67 -15.76 9.97
N TRP A 355 2.35 -15.38 11.20
CA TRP A 355 3.25 -14.61 12.03
C TRP A 355 4.20 -15.51 12.78
N ASN A 356 5.46 -15.46 12.39
CA ASN A 356 6.53 -16.26 12.97
C ASN A 356 7.27 -15.51 14.10
N ALA A 357 6.59 -14.56 14.78
CA ALA A 357 7.22 -13.77 15.81
C ALA A 357 6.24 -13.21 16.85
N MET A 358 6.78 -12.92 18.02
CA MET A 358 6.18 -12.00 18.99
C MET A 358 6.64 -10.59 18.63
N VAL A 359 5.70 -9.66 18.43
CA VAL A 359 6.00 -8.29 17.95
C VAL A 359 5.38 -7.25 18.87
N THR A 360 6.22 -6.34 19.37
CA THR A 360 5.79 -5.22 20.20
C THR A 360 6.27 -3.90 19.60
N ALA A 361 5.34 -2.99 19.31
CA ALA A 361 5.71 -1.65 18.85
C ALA A 361 6.30 -0.81 19.99
N VAL A 362 7.41 -0.14 19.72
CA VAL A 362 8.12 0.69 20.69
C VAL A 362 8.58 2.01 20.05
N VAL A 363 8.82 3.01 20.90
CA VAL A 363 9.49 4.24 20.49
C VAL A 363 10.99 3.99 20.49
N HIS A 364 11.69 4.51 19.49
CA HIS A 364 13.17 4.45 19.45
C HIS A 364 13.78 5.19 20.66
N GLU A 365 14.96 4.77 21.11
CA GLU A 365 15.63 5.36 22.29
C GLU A 365 15.91 6.87 22.11
N ASP A 366 16.23 7.32 20.91
CA ASP A 366 16.40 8.74 20.58
C ASP A 366 15.07 9.52 20.54
N ASN A 367 13.94 8.82 20.62
CA ASN A 367 12.59 9.37 20.64
C ASN A 367 12.34 10.47 19.58
N PRO A 368 12.60 10.22 18.29
CA PRO A 368 12.31 11.21 17.26
C PRO A 368 10.80 11.43 17.16
N LEU A 369 10.40 12.71 17.16
CA LEU A 369 8.99 13.06 17.10
C LEU A 369 8.38 12.73 15.72
N PRO A 370 7.12 12.30 15.69
CA PRO A 370 6.35 12.26 14.46
C PRO A 370 6.34 13.63 13.78
N ARG A 371 6.44 13.65 12.46
CA ARG A 371 6.56 14.90 11.71
C ARG A 371 5.83 14.86 10.37
N LEU A 372 5.31 16.01 9.97
CA LEU A 372 4.92 16.30 8.59
C LEU A 372 6.12 16.93 7.90
N VAL A 373 6.50 16.38 6.76
CA VAL A 373 7.69 16.80 6.01
C VAL A 373 7.28 17.27 4.62
N ALA A 374 7.77 18.46 4.23
CA ALA A 374 7.75 18.94 2.85
C ALA A 374 9.13 18.72 2.24
N VAL A 375 9.24 17.82 1.27
CA VAL A 375 10.54 17.33 0.79
C VAL A 375 10.55 17.20 -0.74
N ASP A 376 11.70 17.47 -1.35
CA ASP A 376 11.92 17.14 -2.76
C ASP A 376 11.95 15.63 -2.94
N PRO A 377 11.00 15.01 -3.67
CA PRO A 377 10.90 13.56 -3.77
C PRO A 377 12.06 12.90 -4.52
N VAL A 378 12.86 13.66 -5.26
CA VAL A 378 13.97 13.15 -6.06
C VAL A 378 15.27 13.09 -5.27
N ASN A 379 15.55 14.09 -4.44
CA ASN A 379 16.86 14.21 -3.76
C ASN A 379 16.76 14.20 -2.22
N GLY A 380 15.55 14.20 -1.65
CA GLY A 380 15.35 14.18 -0.20
C GLY A 380 15.62 15.51 0.50
N GLN A 381 15.78 16.61 -0.24
CA GLN A 381 16.00 17.92 0.37
C GLN A 381 14.73 18.40 1.06
N VAL A 382 14.77 18.53 2.39
CA VAL A 382 13.68 19.04 3.20
C VAL A 382 13.58 20.54 3.04
N ALA A 383 12.40 21.02 2.61
CA ALA A 383 12.08 22.45 2.53
C ALA A 383 11.64 22.97 3.90
N TRP A 384 10.75 22.25 4.56
CA TRP A 384 10.32 22.49 5.92
C TRP A 384 9.74 21.21 6.56
N GLN A 385 9.66 21.18 7.88
CA GLN A 385 8.99 20.12 8.64
C GLN A 385 8.25 20.69 9.84
N LYS A 386 7.23 19.96 10.29
CA LYS A 386 6.43 20.28 11.48
C LYS A 386 6.34 19.03 12.35
N GLU A 387 6.81 19.14 13.59
CA GLU A 387 6.81 18.05 14.57
C GLU A 387 5.49 18.00 15.35
N PHE A 388 5.16 16.82 15.86
CA PHE A 388 3.95 16.55 16.63
C PHE A 388 4.29 15.74 17.89
N ASP A 389 3.49 15.97 18.95
CA ASP A 389 3.62 15.24 20.22
C ASP A 389 2.99 13.83 20.17
N ALA A 390 2.29 13.49 19.10
CA ALA A 390 1.59 12.22 18.94
C ALA A 390 1.60 11.73 17.47
N PRO A 391 1.46 10.41 17.23
CA PRO A 391 1.46 9.85 15.88
C PRO A 391 0.26 10.30 15.05
N HIS A 392 0.52 10.54 13.76
CA HIS A 392 -0.48 10.87 12.76
C HIS A 392 -0.41 9.90 11.60
N PHE A 393 -1.44 9.05 11.44
CA PHE A 393 -1.54 8.03 10.39
C PHE A 393 -2.42 8.49 9.21
N GLY A 394 -2.95 9.71 9.28
CA GLY A 394 -3.80 10.26 8.22
C GLY A 394 -3.01 10.60 6.97
N ALA A 395 -3.70 10.53 5.83
CA ALA A 395 -3.20 11.08 4.58
C ALA A 395 -3.14 12.61 4.62
N VAL A 396 -2.38 13.20 3.72
CA VAL A 396 -2.32 14.64 3.51
C VAL A 396 -2.83 14.99 2.12
N LEU A 397 -3.38 16.20 1.96
CA LEU A 397 -3.94 16.68 0.69
C LEU A 397 -3.44 18.09 0.39
N THR A 398 -2.76 18.28 -0.74
CA THR A 398 -2.44 19.60 -1.28
C THR A 398 -3.48 20.06 -2.30
N THR A 399 -3.67 21.37 -2.40
CA THR A 399 -4.57 21.98 -3.38
C THR A 399 -3.83 22.97 -4.28
N ALA A 400 -4.44 23.30 -5.42
CA ALA A 400 -3.94 24.33 -6.33
C ALA A 400 -3.97 25.74 -5.72
N GLY A 401 -4.70 25.92 -4.60
CA GLY A 401 -4.80 27.17 -3.84
C GLY A 401 -3.72 27.34 -2.76
N ASP A 402 -2.60 26.61 -2.87
CA ASP A 402 -1.46 26.67 -1.96
C ASP A 402 -1.79 26.25 -0.50
N LEU A 403 -2.79 25.37 -0.32
CA LEU A 403 -3.16 24.80 0.97
C LEU A 403 -2.75 23.33 1.08
N LEU A 404 -2.37 22.94 2.29
CA LEU A 404 -2.11 21.57 2.70
C LEU A 404 -3.06 21.20 3.84
N PHE A 405 -3.90 20.17 3.64
CA PHE A 405 -4.81 19.66 4.65
C PHE A 405 -4.29 18.37 5.28
N TYR A 406 -4.47 18.24 6.58
CA TYR A 406 -4.28 16.97 7.31
C TYR A 406 -5.26 16.87 8.49
N GLY A 407 -5.60 15.63 8.86
CA GLY A 407 -6.39 15.32 10.04
C GLY A 407 -5.53 14.75 11.16
N THR A 408 -5.89 14.99 12.40
CA THR A 408 -5.22 14.43 13.58
C THR A 408 -5.99 13.25 14.17
N SER A 409 -5.29 12.38 14.90
CA SER A 409 -5.91 11.29 15.67
C SER A 409 -6.85 11.77 16.78
N PHE A 410 -6.80 13.06 17.13
CA PHE A 410 -7.63 13.68 18.15
C PHE A 410 -8.89 14.37 17.61
N GLY A 411 -9.18 14.19 16.32
CA GLY A 411 -10.43 14.69 15.72
C GLY A 411 -10.38 16.11 15.24
N SER A 412 -9.22 16.70 15.02
CA SER A 412 -9.07 18.02 14.41
C SER A 412 -8.61 17.91 12.95
N VAL A 413 -8.97 18.92 12.15
CA VAL A 413 -8.52 19.10 10.77
C VAL A 413 -7.82 20.46 10.67
N HIS A 414 -6.70 20.50 9.98
CA HIS A 414 -5.88 21.69 9.81
C HIS A 414 -5.62 22.00 8.34
N ALA A 415 -5.57 23.29 8.02
CA ALA A 415 -5.07 23.79 6.74
C ALA A 415 -3.78 24.59 6.99
N LEU A 416 -2.73 24.23 6.26
CA LEU A 416 -1.41 24.87 6.31
C LEU A 416 -1.11 25.58 5.00
N ASP A 417 -0.21 26.56 5.05
CA ASP A 417 0.47 27.10 3.89
C ASP A 417 1.48 26.05 3.38
N VAL A 418 1.41 25.67 2.10
CA VAL A 418 2.29 24.66 1.50
C VAL A 418 3.77 25.09 1.49
N ASN A 419 4.06 26.39 1.52
CA ASN A 419 5.41 26.92 1.36
C ASN A 419 6.25 26.86 2.65
N ASN A 420 5.59 26.96 3.83
CA ASN A 420 6.29 27.09 5.10
C ASN A 420 5.72 26.26 6.26
N GLY A 421 4.56 25.60 6.06
CA GLY A 421 3.89 24.80 7.09
C GLY A 421 3.16 25.60 8.18
N ASP A 422 2.96 26.90 8.00
CA ASP A 422 2.19 27.74 8.93
C ASP A 422 0.73 27.33 8.94
N THR A 423 0.15 27.20 10.13
CA THR A 423 -1.28 26.88 10.29
C THR A 423 -2.13 28.10 9.97
N LEU A 424 -2.95 27.98 8.92
CA LEU A 424 -3.87 29.03 8.48
C LEU A 424 -5.27 28.87 9.06
N TRP A 425 -5.68 27.63 9.30
CA TRP A 425 -7.01 27.32 9.80
C TRP A 425 -7.02 25.97 10.54
N SER A 426 -7.92 25.85 11.52
CA SER A 426 -8.15 24.63 12.31
C SER A 426 -9.62 24.46 12.65
N PHE A 427 -10.09 23.24 12.63
CA PHE A 427 -11.44 22.85 13.00
C PHE A 427 -11.43 21.69 13.98
#